data_b1d0f3ab8a7aedfc55efbbc6923afff1
#
_entry.id   b1d0f3ab8a7aedfc55efbbc6923afff1
#
_cell.length_a   1.000
_cell.length_b   1.000
_cell.length_c   1.000
_cell.angle_alpha   90.00
_cell.angle_beta   90.00
_cell.angle_gamma   90.00
#
_symmetry.space_group_name_H-M   'P 1'
#
loop_
_entity.id
_entity.type
_entity.pdbx_description
1 polymer ?
#
loop_
_entity_poly.entity_id
_entity_poly.type
_entity_poly.pdbx_seq_one_letter_code
_entity_poly.pdbx_strand_id
1 'polypeptide(L)'
;MAAGKDRSPCARCAEALGRSCCQPGPGERLATLTATDVERIRAATGWRRERFVEHEPLASEEALAYEARRPGYRGYFRTTTVRWGLRAERGACVFLVGHGCTLPPGTRPTACLLYPFEPTDHGWTLAVERSGSVELAARSGEPRCLAAEEARSRGGLLRSFALDVEGLTALIDRLRAEVKAHPQPLDSVKPRAARFVGEAAERDASPRSRRARLR
;
A
#
# COMPACT_ATOMS: atom_id res chain seq x y z
N MET A 1 24.13 24.97 -10.19
CA MET A 1 22.74 24.56 -10.00
C MET A 1 22.63 23.88 -8.64
N ALA A 2 22.11 24.55 -7.60
CA ALA A 2 21.97 23.97 -6.25
C ALA A 2 20.82 22.96 -6.31
N ALA A 3 21.13 21.67 -6.35
CA ALA A 3 20.16 20.58 -6.28
C ALA A 3 19.48 20.63 -4.90
N GLY A 4 18.16 20.90 -4.92
CA GLY A 4 17.36 21.21 -3.79
C GLY A 4 17.41 20.22 -2.64
N LYS A 5 17.89 20.72 -1.50
CA LYS A 5 17.79 20.07 -0.20
C LYS A 5 16.35 19.96 0.34
N ASP A 6 15.37 20.53 -0.38
CA ASP A 6 13.98 20.65 0.09
C ASP A 6 13.01 19.61 -0.49
N ARG A 7 13.48 18.65 -1.30
CA ARG A 7 12.60 17.63 -1.84
C ARG A 7 12.43 16.45 -0.88
N SER A 8 11.19 16.03 -0.70
CA SER A 8 10.88 14.87 0.13
C SER A 8 11.67 13.63 -0.33
N PRO A 9 12.04 12.71 0.57
CA PRO A 9 12.73 11.47 0.20
C PRO A 9 11.99 10.69 -0.89
N CYS A 10 10.64 10.69 -0.86
CA CYS A 10 9.82 10.02 -1.86
C CYS A 10 9.96 10.62 -3.26
N ALA A 11 10.08 11.94 -3.39
CA ALA A 11 10.30 12.60 -4.68
C ALA A 11 11.68 12.28 -5.25
N ARG A 12 12.72 12.28 -4.41
CA ARG A 12 14.08 11.88 -4.81
C ARG A 12 14.13 10.40 -5.23
N CYS A 13 13.42 9.55 -4.49
CA CYS A 13 13.30 8.13 -4.81
C CYS A 13 12.68 7.90 -6.19
N ALA A 14 11.57 8.60 -6.49
CA ALA A 14 10.91 8.50 -7.78
C ALA A 14 11.81 8.97 -8.95
N GLU A 15 12.60 10.04 -8.74
CA GLU A 15 13.55 10.52 -9.74
C GLU A 15 14.71 9.54 -9.98
N ALA A 16 15.26 8.96 -8.92
CA ALA A 16 16.42 8.08 -9.00
C ALA A 16 16.08 6.66 -9.50
N LEU A 17 14.91 6.12 -9.12
CA LEU A 17 14.52 4.74 -9.39
C LEU A 17 13.46 4.62 -10.50
N GLY A 18 12.97 5.74 -11.04
CA GLY A 18 11.91 5.76 -12.05
C GLY A 18 10.53 5.41 -11.52
N ARG A 19 10.41 5.02 -10.23
CA ARG A 19 9.15 4.74 -9.56
C ARG A 19 9.24 5.02 -8.05
N SER A 20 8.11 5.17 -7.40
CA SER A 20 8.01 5.33 -5.95
C SER A 20 7.09 4.28 -5.33
N CYS A 21 7.09 4.17 -3.99
CA CYS A 21 6.14 3.31 -3.26
C CYS A 21 4.66 3.71 -3.44
N CYS A 22 4.38 4.83 -4.10
CA CYS A 22 3.04 5.21 -4.55
C CYS A 22 2.67 4.61 -5.92
N GLN A 23 3.54 3.79 -6.51
CA GLN A 23 3.36 3.09 -7.78
C GLN A 23 3.54 1.58 -7.53
N PRO A 24 2.49 0.91 -7.02
CA PRO A 24 2.59 -0.51 -6.67
C PRO A 24 2.88 -1.35 -7.91
N GLY A 25 3.72 -2.34 -7.75
CA GLY A 25 3.94 -3.39 -8.72
C GLY A 25 2.79 -4.41 -8.75
N PRO A 26 2.84 -5.39 -9.67
CA PRO A 26 1.87 -6.48 -9.70
C PRO A 26 1.77 -7.20 -8.35
N GLY A 27 0.56 -7.29 -7.78
CA GLY A 27 0.34 -7.91 -6.48
C GLY A 27 0.71 -7.07 -5.27
N GLU A 28 1.35 -5.91 -5.45
CA GLU A 28 1.62 -4.97 -4.37
C GLU A 28 0.37 -4.14 -4.04
N ARG A 29 0.29 -3.70 -2.81
CA ARG A 29 -0.85 -2.94 -2.28
C ARG A 29 -0.39 -1.59 -1.76
N LEU A 30 -1.17 -0.56 -2.06
CA LEU A 30 -0.99 0.76 -1.46
C LEU A 30 -1.36 0.76 0.02
N ALA A 31 -1.08 1.88 0.68
CA ALA A 31 -1.29 2.06 2.11
C ALA A 31 -2.70 1.67 2.56
N THR A 32 -2.76 0.95 3.69
CA THR A 32 -4.02 0.64 4.37
C THR A 32 -4.54 1.88 5.05
N LEU A 33 -5.83 2.13 4.91
CA LEU A 33 -6.54 3.29 5.45
C LEU A 33 -7.33 2.91 6.70
N THR A 34 -7.35 3.80 7.67
CA THR A 34 -8.32 3.79 8.77
C THR A 34 -9.55 4.63 8.40
N ALA A 35 -10.64 4.50 9.17
CA ALA A 35 -11.80 5.38 8.99
C ALA A 35 -11.43 6.85 9.20
N THR A 36 -10.56 7.12 10.16
CA THR A 36 -10.05 8.46 10.44
C THR A 36 -9.24 9.03 9.28
N ASP A 37 -8.42 8.19 8.59
CA ASP A 37 -7.74 8.60 7.37
C ASP A 37 -8.74 9.02 6.29
N VAL A 38 -9.79 8.21 6.09
CA VAL A 38 -10.81 8.46 5.07
C VAL A 38 -11.52 9.79 5.33
N GLU A 39 -11.95 10.05 6.56
CA GLU A 39 -12.62 11.31 6.91
C GLU A 39 -11.67 12.51 6.77
N ARG A 40 -10.43 12.40 7.17
CA ARG A 40 -9.42 13.44 7.02
C ARG A 40 -9.16 13.78 5.55
N ILE A 41 -9.04 12.78 4.68
CA ILE A 41 -8.87 12.99 3.25
C ILE A 41 -10.12 13.61 2.64
N ARG A 42 -11.31 13.13 3.01
CA ARG A 42 -12.58 13.72 2.54
C ARG A 42 -12.72 15.18 2.92
N ALA A 43 -12.43 15.53 4.16
CA ALA A 43 -12.48 16.91 4.64
C ALA A 43 -11.53 17.83 3.86
N ALA A 44 -10.32 17.34 3.53
CA ALA A 44 -9.33 18.14 2.83
C ALA A 44 -9.56 18.24 1.32
N THR A 45 -10.16 17.22 0.69
CA THR A 45 -10.28 17.17 -0.77
C THR A 45 -11.69 17.40 -1.29
N GLY A 46 -12.71 17.25 -0.46
CA GLY A 46 -14.11 17.20 -0.89
C GLY A 46 -14.47 15.94 -1.72
N TRP A 47 -13.56 15.02 -1.88
CA TRP A 47 -13.79 13.83 -2.70
C TRP A 47 -14.69 12.82 -2.00
N ARG A 48 -15.51 12.11 -2.77
CA ARG A 48 -16.22 10.94 -2.27
C ARG A 48 -15.21 9.82 -2.06
N ARG A 49 -15.42 8.99 -1.01
CA ARG A 49 -14.51 7.91 -0.63
C ARG A 49 -14.22 6.93 -1.76
N GLU A 50 -15.21 6.63 -2.60
CA GLU A 50 -15.11 5.69 -3.72
C GLU A 50 -14.05 6.12 -4.75
N ARG A 51 -13.66 7.39 -4.74
CA ARG A 51 -12.62 7.91 -5.63
C ARG A 51 -11.22 7.52 -5.20
N PHE A 52 -10.99 7.33 -3.90
CA PHE A 52 -9.65 7.08 -3.37
C PHE A 52 -9.53 5.86 -2.45
N VAL A 53 -10.64 5.26 -2.05
CA VAL A 53 -10.66 4.02 -1.25
C VAL A 53 -10.91 2.84 -2.15
N GLU A 54 -10.10 1.81 -2.00
CA GLU A 54 -10.31 0.48 -2.55
C GLU A 54 -10.67 -0.48 -1.42
N HIS A 55 -11.74 -1.25 -1.61
CA HIS A 55 -12.19 -2.25 -0.66
C HIS A 55 -11.71 -3.62 -1.14
N GLU A 56 -10.91 -4.26 -0.35
CA GLU A 56 -10.34 -5.58 -0.62
C GLU A 56 -10.84 -6.58 0.42
N PRO A 57 -11.75 -7.48 0.03
CA PRO A 57 -12.13 -8.59 0.89
C PRO A 57 -10.97 -9.57 1.00
N LEU A 58 -10.65 -9.96 2.24
CA LEU A 58 -9.64 -10.96 2.55
C LEU A 58 -10.31 -12.21 3.11
N ALA A 59 -9.71 -13.37 2.93
CA ALA A 59 -10.08 -14.54 3.72
C ALA A 59 -9.72 -14.31 5.20
N SER A 60 -10.43 -14.95 6.11
CA SER A 60 -10.20 -14.77 7.55
C SER A 60 -8.74 -15.05 7.95
N GLU A 61 -8.14 -16.09 7.36
CA GLU A 61 -6.75 -16.42 7.59
C GLU A 61 -5.78 -15.33 7.07
N GLU A 62 -6.08 -14.74 5.92
CA GLU A 62 -5.31 -13.64 5.36
C GLU A 62 -5.39 -12.39 6.23
N ALA A 63 -6.58 -12.07 6.77
CA ALA A 63 -6.79 -10.96 7.68
C ALA A 63 -5.97 -11.14 8.97
N LEU A 64 -6.01 -12.33 9.58
CA LEU A 64 -5.21 -12.67 10.76
C LEU A 64 -3.70 -12.62 10.45
N ALA A 65 -3.28 -13.17 9.32
CA ALA A 65 -1.90 -13.13 8.88
C ALA A 65 -1.42 -11.69 8.60
N TYR A 66 -2.31 -10.83 8.12
CA TYR A 66 -2.01 -9.41 7.93
C TYR A 66 -1.71 -8.72 9.26
N GLU A 67 -2.58 -8.90 10.27
CA GLU A 67 -2.37 -8.34 11.61
C GLU A 67 -1.13 -8.90 12.30
N ALA A 68 -0.88 -10.20 12.16
CA ALA A 68 0.31 -10.84 12.71
C ALA A 68 1.61 -10.26 12.12
N ARG A 69 1.62 -10.01 10.82
CA ARG A 69 2.76 -9.39 10.14
C ARG A 69 2.89 -7.90 10.41
N ARG A 70 1.81 -7.22 10.80
CA ARG A 70 1.75 -5.77 10.99
C ARG A 70 1.14 -5.40 12.34
N PRO A 71 1.87 -5.50 13.45
CA PRO A 71 1.36 -5.24 14.80
C PRO A 71 0.70 -3.88 14.99
N GLY A 72 1.08 -2.87 14.20
CA GLY A 72 0.41 -1.56 14.19
C GLY A 72 -1.06 -1.62 13.78
N TYR A 73 -1.48 -2.70 13.10
CA TYR A 73 -2.87 -2.92 12.65
C TYR A 73 -3.59 -3.98 13.47
N ARG A 74 -3.09 -4.39 14.63
CA ARG A 74 -3.75 -5.38 15.48
C ARG A 74 -5.16 -4.91 15.88
N GLY A 75 -6.16 -5.74 15.56
CA GLY A 75 -7.58 -5.43 15.77
C GLY A 75 -8.22 -4.60 14.66
N TYR A 76 -7.55 -4.40 13.54
CA TYR A 76 -8.13 -3.73 12.37
C TYR A 76 -9.31 -4.53 11.79
N PHE A 77 -9.20 -5.87 11.75
CA PHE A 77 -10.20 -6.78 11.20
C PHE A 77 -11.18 -7.36 12.22
N ARG A 78 -11.33 -6.75 13.41
CA ARG A 78 -12.21 -7.29 14.48
C ARG A 78 -13.69 -7.38 14.13
N THR A 79 -14.17 -6.59 13.17
CA THR A 79 -15.59 -6.56 12.76
C THR A 79 -15.83 -6.96 11.31
N THR A 80 -14.79 -7.09 10.50
CA THR A 80 -14.87 -7.40 9.08
C THR A 80 -13.52 -7.87 8.56
N THR A 81 -13.53 -8.61 7.47
CA THR A 81 -12.31 -9.02 6.76
C THR A 81 -12.02 -8.15 5.53
N VAL A 82 -12.66 -6.98 5.41
CA VAL A 82 -12.41 -6.05 4.30
C VAL A 82 -11.33 -5.06 4.67
N ARG A 83 -10.23 -5.09 3.92
CA ARG A 83 -9.18 -4.08 4.01
C ARG A 83 -9.56 -2.85 3.18
N TRP A 84 -9.42 -1.68 3.75
CA TRP A 84 -9.49 -0.43 3.01
C TRP A 84 -8.08 -0.02 2.61
N GLY A 85 -7.86 0.14 1.33
CA GLY A 85 -6.58 0.60 0.80
C GLY A 85 -6.73 1.91 0.03
N LEU A 86 -5.63 2.63 -0.14
CA LEU A 86 -5.60 3.67 -1.16
C LEU A 86 -5.82 3.04 -2.54
N ARG A 87 -6.61 3.72 -3.36
CA ARG A 87 -6.87 3.29 -4.73
C ARG A 87 -5.67 3.61 -5.62
N ALA A 88 -5.34 2.65 -6.48
CA ALA A 88 -4.45 2.87 -7.60
C ALA A 88 -5.25 3.06 -8.90
N GLU A 89 -4.83 4.02 -9.70
CA GLU A 89 -5.30 4.21 -11.08
C GLU A 89 -4.10 4.24 -12.01
N ARG A 90 -4.14 3.47 -13.08
CA ARG A 90 -3.04 3.37 -14.07
C ARG A 90 -1.69 3.02 -13.43
N GLY A 91 -1.71 2.15 -12.41
CA GLY A 91 -0.50 1.71 -11.71
C GLY A 91 0.08 2.71 -10.71
N ALA A 92 -0.64 3.76 -10.34
CA ALA A 92 -0.20 4.74 -9.37
C ALA A 92 -1.31 5.13 -8.39
N CYS A 93 -0.91 5.55 -7.18
CA CYS A 93 -1.83 6.14 -6.21
C CYS A 93 -2.57 7.34 -6.83
N VAL A 94 -3.87 7.45 -6.63
CA VAL A 94 -4.71 8.56 -7.17
C VAL A 94 -4.26 9.95 -6.71
N PHE A 95 -3.44 10.04 -5.66
CA PHE A 95 -2.85 11.29 -5.16
C PHE A 95 -1.43 11.53 -5.65
N LEU A 96 -0.88 10.66 -6.48
CA LEU A 96 0.46 10.86 -7.05
C LEU A 96 0.35 11.73 -8.29
N VAL A 97 1.03 12.88 -8.30
CA VAL A 97 1.18 13.75 -9.46
C VAL A 97 2.66 14.06 -9.66
N GLY A 98 3.18 13.76 -10.84
CA GLY A 98 4.61 13.83 -11.07
C GLY A 98 5.38 12.93 -10.10
N HIS A 99 6.22 13.54 -9.25
CA HIS A 99 7.03 12.82 -8.26
C HIS A 99 6.56 13.06 -6.81
N GLY A 100 5.39 13.62 -6.60
CA GLY A 100 4.91 14.01 -5.27
C GLY A 100 3.45 13.68 -4.99
N CYS A 101 3.13 13.58 -3.70
CA CYS A 101 1.76 13.41 -3.23
C CYS A 101 1.06 14.76 -3.20
N THR A 102 -0.13 14.84 -3.77
CA THR A 102 -0.96 16.07 -3.75
C THR A 102 -1.60 16.34 -2.40
N LEU A 103 -1.67 15.33 -1.52
CA LEU A 103 -2.18 15.54 -0.17
C LEU A 103 -1.17 16.32 0.68
N PRO A 104 -1.60 17.39 1.37
CA PRO A 104 -0.78 18.05 2.39
C PRO A 104 -0.31 17.04 3.44
N PRO A 105 0.88 17.20 4.04
CA PRO A 105 1.41 16.23 5.02
C PRO A 105 0.42 15.87 6.12
N GLY A 106 -0.30 16.86 6.69
CA GLY A 106 -1.27 16.64 7.77
C GLY A 106 -2.51 15.82 7.36
N THR A 107 -2.78 15.66 6.08
CA THR A 107 -3.95 14.93 5.55
C THR A 107 -3.60 13.57 4.98
N ARG A 108 -2.30 13.27 4.83
CA ARG A 108 -1.86 11.96 4.35
C ARG A 108 -2.28 10.85 5.30
N PRO A 109 -2.58 9.64 4.79
CA PRO A 109 -2.78 8.47 5.63
C PRO A 109 -1.62 8.27 6.60
N THR A 110 -1.94 7.88 7.83
CA THR A 110 -0.92 7.66 8.85
C THR A 110 0.10 6.60 8.41
N ALA A 111 -0.34 5.58 7.67
CA ALA A 111 0.55 4.60 7.05
C ALA A 111 1.54 5.21 6.05
N CYS A 112 1.12 6.22 5.27
CA CYS A 112 2.03 6.91 4.34
C CYS A 112 3.05 7.79 5.06
N LEU A 113 2.68 8.37 6.20
CA LEU A 113 3.61 9.15 7.04
C LEU A 113 4.61 8.27 7.77
N LEU A 114 4.19 7.05 8.13
CA LEU A 114 5.05 6.07 8.80
C LEU A 114 6.06 5.41 7.86
N TYR A 115 5.74 5.26 6.57
CA TYR A 115 6.66 4.57 5.67
C TYR A 115 8.02 5.28 5.57
N PRO A 116 9.16 4.57 5.65
CA PRO A 116 9.35 3.12 5.64
C PRO A 116 9.37 2.46 7.04
N PHE A 117 8.93 3.15 8.08
CA PHE A 117 8.93 2.64 9.44
C PHE A 117 7.68 1.82 9.69
N GLU A 118 7.85 0.60 10.18
CA GLU A 118 6.74 -0.27 10.58
C GLU A 118 6.70 -0.44 12.10
N PRO A 119 5.54 -0.20 12.75
CA PRO A 119 5.36 -0.47 14.16
C PRO A 119 5.57 -1.95 14.49
N THR A 120 6.23 -2.22 15.62
CA THR A 120 6.36 -3.54 16.23
C THR A 120 5.79 -3.52 17.65
N ASP A 121 5.78 -4.66 18.34
CA ASP A 121 5.35 -4.72 19.74
C ASP A 121 6.31 -3.97 20.67
N HIS A 122 7.58 -3.84 20.28
CA HIS A 122 8.64 -3.23 21.10
C HIS A 122 9.24 -1.96 20.50
N GLY A 123 8.54 -1.31 19.57
CA GLY A 123 9.03 -0.09 18.93
C GLY A 123 8.72 -0.08 17.43
N TRP A 124 9.76 -0.07 16.61
CA TRP A 124 9.61 -0.05 15.14
C TRP A 124 10.77 -0.76 14.44
N THR A 125 10.51 -1.15 13.21
CA THR A 125 11.51 -1.69 12.27
C THR A 125 11.35 -1.02 10.91
N LEU A 126 12.21 -1.33 9.96
CA LEU A 126 12.02 -0.93 8.58
C LEU A 126 11.16 -1.95 7.83
N ALA A 127 10.27 -1.48 6.97
CA ALA A 127 9.42 -2.35 6.14
C ALA A 127 10.23 -3.39 5.35
N VAL A 128 11.38 -2.98 4.83
CA VAL A 128 12.32 -3.84 4.08
C VAL A 128 12.99 -4.92 4.95
N GLU A 129 13.25 -4.64 6.23
CA GLU A 129 13.88 -5.59 7.16
C GLU A 129 12.90 -6.70 7.55
N ARG A 130 11.61 -6.37 7.58
CA ARG A 130 10.58 -7.26 8.10
C ARG A 130 10.12 -8.31 7.10
N SER A 131 10.18 -8.02 5.82
CA SER A 131 9.71 -8.94 4.80
C SER A 131 10.58 -10.20 4.65
N GLY A 132 11.67 -10.33 5.42
CA GLY A 132 12.66 -11.38 5.23
C GLY A 132 13.29 -11.35 3.83
N SER A 133 12.92 -10.35 3.08
CA SER A 133 13.11 -10.26 1.64
C SER A 133 14.22 -9.31 1.24
N VAL A 134 15.13 -8.94 2.15
CA VAL A 134 16.35 -8.24 1.74
C VAL A 134 17.07 -9.05 0.65
N GLU A 135 17.09 -10.38 0.81
CA GLU A 135 17.60 -11.28 -0.23
C GLU A 135 16.62 -11.45 -1.41
N LEU A 136 15.32 -11.48 -1.17
CA LEU A 136 14.32 -11.61 -2.24
C LEU A 136 14.19 -10.32 -3.03
N ALA A 137 14.16 -9.14 -2.37
CA ALA A 137 14.19 -7.83 -3.01
C ALA A 137 15.51 -7.62 -3.78
N ALA A 138 16.64 -8.11 -3.27
CA ALA A 138 17.91 -8.08 -3.99
C ALA A 138 17.90 -8.96 -5.26
N ARG A 139 17.12 -10.05 -5.24
CA ARG A 139 16.97 -10.95 -6.39
C ARG A 139 15.89 -10.51 -7.38
N SER A 140 14.83 -9.84 -6.90
CA SER A 140 13.70 -9.40 -7.73
C SER A 140 13.91 -8.04 -8.39
N GLY A 141 14.99 -7.33 -8.07
CA GLY A 141 15.20 -5.95 -8.54
C GLY A 141 14.17 -4.96 -7.99
N GLU A 142 13.47 -5.31 -6.91
CA GLU A 142 12.47 -4.44 -6.30
C GLU A 142 13.12 -3.16 -5.74
N PRO A 143 12.47 -2.00 -5.91
CA PRO A 143 13.01 -0.75 -5.44
C PRO A 143 13.04 -0.74 -3.92
N ARG A 144 14.22 -0.67 -3.39
CA ARG A 144 14.47 -0.41 -1.98
C ARG A 144 14.12 1.04 -1.66
N CYS A 145 13.89 1.34 -0.39
CA CYS A 145 13.78 2.73 0.04
C CYS A 145 15.15 3.41 -0.06
N LEU A 146 15.34 4.27 -1.05
CA LEU A 146 16.60 4.98 -1.30
C LEU A 146 17.08 5.73 -0.03
N ALA A 147 16.16 6.35 0.71
CA ALA A 147 16.52 7.04 1.95
C ALA A 147 17.05 6.08 3.03
N ALA A 148 16.56 4.82 3.06
CA ALA A 148 17.07 3.81 3.98
C ALA A 148 18.47 3.31 3.57
N GLU A 149 18.75 3.23 2.27
CA GLU A 149 20.07 2.85 1.75
C GLU A 149 21.12 3.96 1.95
N GLU A 150 20.73 5.20 1.75
CA GLU A 150 21.61 6.36 1.94
C GLU A 150 21.91 6.68 3.42
N ALA A 151 21.03 6.24 4.31
CA ALA A 151 21.14 6.58 5.73
C ALA A 151 22.27 5.81 6.42
N ARG A 152 23.25 6.53 6.98
CA ARG A 152 24.35 5.94 7.75
C ARG A 152 23.95 5.54 9.19
N SER A 153 22.76 5.90 9.64
CA SER A 153 22.25 5.60 10.98
C SER A 153 20.73 5.74 11.02
N ARG A 154 20.10 5.08 12.02
CA ARG A 154 18.64 5.22 12.28
C ARG A 154 18.23 6.68 12.50
N GLY A 155 19.00 7.46 13.25
CA GLY A 155 18.74 8.89 13.44
C GLY A 155 18.88 9.71 12.14
N GLY A 156 19.83 9.35 11.28
CA GLY A 156 19.98 9.96 9.95
C GLY A 156 18.76 9.69 9.08
N LEU A 157 18.26 8.45 9.11
CA LEU A 157 17.06 8.06 8.38
C LEU A 157 15.82 8.85 8.86
N LEU A 158 15.60 8.93 10.16
CA LEU A 158 14.51 9.72 10.74
C LEU A 158 14.55 11.17 10.26
N ARG A 159 15.70 11.81 10.35
CA ARG A 159 15.87 13.20 9.87
C ARG A 159 15.58 13.35 8.38
N SER A 160 15.86 12.34 7.56
CA SER A 160 15.52 12.37 6.14
C SER A 160 14.01 12.50 5.91
N PHE A 161 13.19 12.03 6.85
CA PHE A 161 11.73 12.14 6.82
C PHE A 161 11.21 13.30 7.69
N ALA A 162 12.07 14.20 8.13
CA ALA A 162 11.75 15.28 9.08
C ALA A 162 11.13 14.74 10.39
N LEU A 163 11.61 13.59 10.87
CA LEU A 163 11.20 12.93 12.10
C LEU A 163 12.38 12.82 13.07
N ASP A 164 12.03 12.75 14.34
CA ASP A 164 12.83 12.24 15.42
C ASP A 164 12.15 11.02 16.05
N VAL A 165 12.71 10.46 17.10
CA VAL A 165 12.16 9.29 17.80
C VAL A 165 10.78 9.60 18.40
N GLU A 166 10.62 10.80 18.92
CA GLU A 166 9.37 11.26 19.56
C GLU A 166 8.25 11.43 18.54
N GLY A 167 8.54 12.09 17.41
CA GLY A 167 7.61 12.24 16.29
C GLY A 167 7.21 10.91 15.66
N LEU A 168 8.17 9.98 15.51
CA LEU A 168 7.84 8.63 15.02
C LEU A 168 6.97 7.87 16.02
N THR A 169 7.27 7.95 17.32
CA THR A 169 6.45 7.32 18.36
C THR A 169 5.02 7.88 18.34
N ALA A 170 4.87 9.19 18.25
CA ALA A 170 3.56 9.84 18.15
C ALA A 170 2.76 9.36 16.91
N LEU A 171 3.42 9.16 15.76
CA LEU A 171 2.78 8.60 14.57
C LEU A 171 2.35 7.14 14.76
N ILE A 172 3.16 6.33 15.45
CA ILE A 172 2.82 4.94 15.79
C ILE A 172 1.60 4.89 16.70
N ASP A 173 1.59 5.70 17.75
CA ASP A 173 0.48 5.77 18.70
C ASP A 173 -0.79 6.30 18.03
N ARG A 174 -0.65 7.26 17.13
CA ARG A 174 -1.74 7.72 16.28
C ARG A 174 -2.32 6.58 15.45
N LEU A 175 -1.49 5.80 14.74
CA LEU A 175 -1.96 4.66 13.96
C LEU A 175 -2.74 3.66 14.84
N ARG A 176 -2.19 3.31 16.01
CA ARG A 176 -2.83 2.39 16.95
C ARG A 176 -4.18 2.91 17.44
N ALA A 177 -4.27 4.20 17.76
CA ALA A 177 -5.51 4.86 18.16
C ALA A 177 -6.54 4.86 17.01
N GLU A 178 -6.13 5.18 15.80
CA GLU A 178 -6.99 5.17 14.61
C GLU A 178 -7.48 3.75 14.28
N VAL A 179 -6.64 2.72 14.42
CA VAL A 179 -7.02 1.31 14.25
C VAL A 179 -8.01 0.89 15.33
N LYS A 180 -7.79 1.28 16.59
CA LYS A 180 -8.73 1.02 17.68
C LYS A 180 -10.08 1.70 17.47
N ALA A 181 -10.09 2.90 16.93
CA ALA A 181 -11.29 3.66 16.60
C ALA A 181 -11.94 3.26 15.28
N HIS A 182 -11.32 2.34 14.53
CA HIS A 182 -11.80 1.93 13.22
C HIS A 182 -12.95 0.93 13.35
N PRO A 183 -14.22 1.39 13.44
CA PRO A 183 -15.36 0.54 13.17
C PRO A 183 -15.58 0.57 11.68
N GLN A 184 -15.56 -0.57 11.02
CA GLN A 184 -16.14 -0.62 9.70
C GLN A 184 -17.66 -0.68 9.86
N PRO A 185 -18.42 0.28 9.32
CA PRO A 185 -19.87 0.17 9.32
C PRO A 185 -20.25 -1.13 8.63
N LEU A 186 -21.00 -1.99 9.31
CA LEU A 186 -21.52 -3.25 8.78
C LEU A 186 -22.39 -3.05 7.52
N ASP A 187 -22.85 -1.82 7.26
CA ASP A 187 -23.85 -1.52 6.25
C ASP A 187 -23.32 -1.08 4.88
N SER A 188 -22.03 -1.05 4.66
CA SER A 188 -21.50 -0.42 3.42
C SER A 188 -20.87 -1.38 2.41
N VAL A 189 -20.83 -2.66 2.66
CA VAL A 189 -20.28 -3.63 1.71
C VAL A 189 -21.39 -4.46 1.09
N LYS A 190 -22.07 -3.91 0.09
CA LYS A 190 -22.65 -4.79 -0.92
C LYS A 190 -21.47 -5.47 -1.62
N PRO A 191 -21.32 -6.79 -1.52
CA PRO A 191 -20.26 -7.48 -2.23
C PRO A 191 -20.48 -7.19 -3.73
N ARG A 192 -19.53 -6.53 -4.34
CA ARG A 192 -19.48 -6.44 -5.79
C ARG A 192 -19.23 -7.86 -6.25
N ALA A 193 -20.28 -8.50 -6.80
CA ALA A 193 -20.18 -9.85 -7.32
C ALA A 193 -18.91 -9.96 -8.15
N ALA A 194 -18.02 -10.85 -7.74
CA ALA A 194 -16.84 -11.18 -8.53
C ALA A 194 -17.38 -11.60 -9.88
N ARG A 195 -17.11 -10.83 -10.92
CA ARG A 195 -17.32 -11.27 -12.28
C ARG A 195 -16.33 -12.40 -12.49
N PHE A 196 -16.76 -13.60 -12.20
CA PHE A 196 -16.16 -14.78 -12.76
C PHE A 196 -16.28 -14.62 -14.27
N VAL A 197 -15.17 -14.27 -14.89
CA VAL A 197 -15.00 -14.47 -16.33
C VAL A 197 -14.85 -15.98 -16.47
N GLY A 198 -15.99 -16.65 -16.64
CA GLY A 198 -16.03 -18.05 -17.02
C GLY A 198 -15.44 -18.15 -18.42
N GLU A 199 -14.27 -18.70 -18.52
CA GLU A 199 -13.74 -19.22 -19.77
C GLU A 199 -14.57 -20.43 -20.19
N ALA A 200 -15.60 -20.16 -20.98
CA ALA A 200 -16.22 -21.17 -21.81
C ALA A 200 -15.35 -21.38 -23.05
N ALA A 201 -14.33 -22.20 -22.91
CA ALA A 201 -13.59 -22.74 -24.04
C ALA A 201 -14.04 -24.16 -24.31
N GLU A 202 -15.29 -24.32 -24.75
CA GLU A 202 -15.70 -25.52 -25.50
C GLU A 202 -15.30 -25.32 -26.94
N ARG A 203 -14.22 -25.88 -27.36
CA ARG A 203 -13.87 -26.07 -28.75
C ARG A 203 -14.38 -27.39 -29.23
N ASP A 204 -15.42 -27.28 -29.98
CA ASP A 204 -15.88 -28.27 -30.92
C ASP A 204 -14.76 -28.69 -31.89
N ALA A 205 -14.23 -29.88 -31.70
CA ALA A 205 -13.27 -30.53 -32.59
C ALA A 205 -13.96 -31.62 -33.35
N SER A 206 -14.64 -31.25 -34.45
CA SER A 206 -15.12 -32.21 -35.42
C SER A 206 -14.01 -32.68 -36.36
N PRO A 207 -13.73 -33.99 -36.44
CA PRO A 207 -12.75 -34.52 -37.39
C PRO A 207 -13.40 -34.73 -38.75
N ARG A 208 -13.11 -33.81 -39.67
CA ARG A 208 -13.46 -34.06 -41.10
C ARG A 208 -12.39 -34.95 -41.75
N SER A 209 -12.74 -36.21 -41.87
CA SER A 209 -12.22 -37.20 -42.82
C SER A 209 -12.18 -36.61 -44.24
N ARG A 210 -10.98 -36.50 -44.83
CA ARG A 210 -10.81 -36.39 -46.28
C ARG A 210 -9.92 -37.53 -46.77
N ARG A 211 -10.56 -38.53 -47.30
CA ARG A 211 -9.96 -39.51 -48.21
C ARG A 211 -9.38 -38.77 -49.44
N ALA A 212 -8.11 -38.86 -49.64
CA ALA A 212 -7.49 -38.53 -50.92
C ALA A 212 -7.42 -39.82 -51.76
N ARG A 213 -8.04 -39.74 -52.94
CA ARG A 213 -7.90 -40.78 -53.99
C ARG A 213 -6.62 -40.50 -54.79
N LEU A 214 -5.94 -41.60 -55.02
CA LEU A 214 -4.85 -41.76 -55.98
C LEU A 214 -5.25 -41.32 -57.39
N ARG A 215 -4.34 -40.59 -58.04
CA ARG A 215 -3.79 -40.89 -59.38
C ARG A 215 -2.49 -40.09 -59.55
#